data_c2a7836a14f440dda4655a210bb5b696
#
_entry.id   c2a7836a14f440dda4655a210bb5b696
#
_cell.length_a   1.000
_cell.length_b   1.000
_cell.length_c   1.000
_cell.angle_alpha   90.00
_cell.angle_beta   90.00
_cell.angle_gamma   90.00
#
_symmetry.space_group_name_H-M   'P 1'
#
loop_
_entity.id
_entity.type
_entity.pdbx_description
1 polymer ?
#
loop_
_entity_poly.entity_id
_entity_poly.type
_entity_poly.pdbx_seq_one_letter_code
_entity_poly.pdbx_strand_id
1 'polypeptide(L)'
;MRVAQRAPARGWDGYRGPVVVLVHGALDRAASFTRTASRLPEWAVVAYDRRGYQGSRGAGVARALATHVQDLGAIARAYGGAGRRPVTAVGHSVGGTIALMAAVTDPGAFSSVAAYEPPMPWLGFRRSDVATAGEPDVDPGGEAERFFRRMMGDAAWARLPEPGRTSRRADGPALVSDLAAIRGPAPFDVTALAVPALVACGGPATMPHHRLTARWLAANVGAVHLSELPGAAHGAHLSHPDAFAALVREAVALASGPAAAAGGPVP
;
A
#
# COMPACT_ATOMS: atom_id res chain seq x y z
N MET A 1 -0.57 15.18 7.72
CA MET A 1 0.15 14.40 6.66
C MET A 1 0.15 15.18 5.35
N ARG A 2 1.22 15.07 4.58
CA ARG A 2 1.26 15.63 3.22
C ARG A 2 0.49 14.74 2.26
N VAL A 3 -0.48 15.30 1.57
CA VAL A 3 -1.30 14.60 0.59
C VAL A 3 -1.04 15.19 -0.78
N ALA A 4 -0.80 14.34 -1.77
CA ALA A 4 -0.80 14.66 -3.18
C ALA A 4 -2.12 14.14 -3.77
N GLN A 5 -2.89 15.02 -4.41
CA GLN A 5 -4.16 14.64 -5.01
C GLN A 5 -4.17 14.99 -6.50
N ARG A 6 -4.82 14.16 -7.27
CA ARG A 6 -5.19 14.43 -8.63
C ARG A 6 -6.71 14.45 -8.71
N ALA A 7 -7.26 15.60 -9.04
CA ALA A 7 -8.70 15.72 -9.30
C ALA A 7 -9.08 14.85 -10.51
N PRO A 8 -10.31 14.31 -10.55
CA PRO A 8 -10.84 13.71 -11.76
C PRO A 8 -10.88 14.74 -12.90
N ALA A 9 -10.92 14.28 -14.14
CA ALA A 9 -10.88 15.16 -15.33
C ALA A 9 -11.92 16.29 -15.31
N ARG A 10 -13.06 16.09 -14.63
CA ARG A 10 -14.14 17.06 -14.48
C ARG A 10 -14.10 17.89 -13.18
N GLY A 11 -12.98 17.82 -12.43
CA GLY A 11 -12.86 18.47 -11.12
C GLY A 11 -13.59 17.72 -10.00
N TRP A 12 -13.53 18.28 -8.78
CA TRP A 12 -14.18 17.69 -7.60
C TRP A 12 -15.66 18.05 -7.45
N ASP A 13 -16.08 19.17 -8.07
CA ASP A 13 -17.46 19.65 -7.96
C ASP A 13 -18.46 18.67 -8.60
N GLY A 14 -19.39 18.18 -7.80
CA GLY A 14 -20.38 17.20 -8.25
C GLY A 14 -19.82 15.79 -8.49
N TYR A 15 -18.52 15.55 -8.32
CA TYR A 15 -17.94 14.23 -8.52
C TYR A 15 -18.52 13.21 -7.51
N ARG A 16 -19.01 12.08 -8.04
CA ARG A 16 -19.56 10.95 -7.26
C ARG A 16 -18.89 9.62 -7.57
N GLY A 17 -17.91 9.62 -8.49
CA GLY A 17 -17.18 8.42 -8.88
C GLY A 17 -16.22 7.92 -7.79
N PRO A 18 -15.55 6.80 -8.07
CA PRO A 18 -14.57 6.20 -7.16
C PRO A 18 -13.41 7.14 -6.79
N VAL A 19 -12.98 7.05 -5.54
CA VAL A 19 -11.75 7.66 -5.06
C VAL A 19 -10.73 6.55 -4.84
N VAL A 20 -9.59 6.64 -5.50
CA VAL A 20 -8.46 5.72 -5.33
C VAL A 20 -7.48 6.33 -4.34
N VAL A 21 -7.20 5.63 -3.23
CA VAL A 21 -6.19 6.03 -2.24
C VAL A 21 -4.98 5.12 -2.37
N LEU A 22 -3.85 5.70 -2.79
CA LEU A 22 -2.58 4.98 -3.00
C LEU A 22 -1.70 5.05 -1.75
N VAL A 23 -1.30 3.88 -1.24
CA VAL A 23 -0.55 3.71 0.02
C VAL A 23 0.84 3.14 -0.29
N HIS A 24 1.87 3.94 -0.09
CA HIS A 24 3.24 3.53 -0.41
C HIS A 24 3.86 2.54 0.60
N GLY A 25 4.89 1.82 0.15
CA GLY A 25 5.67 0.87 0.93
C GLY A 25 6.67 1.52 1.91
N ALA A 26 7.49 0.69 2.55
CA ALA A 26 8.59 1.14 3.39
C ALA A 26 9.61 1.92 2.55
N LEU A 27 10.17 2.99 3.12
CA LEU A 27 11.17 3.88 2.50
C LEU A 27 10.73 4.45 1.14
N ASP A 28 9.43 4.56 0.91
CA ASP A 28 8.83 5.09 -0.31
C ASP A 28 8.05 6.39 -0.02
N ARG A 29 7.27 6.91 -0.97
CA ARG A 29 6.59 8.22 -0.89
C ARG A 29 5.41 8.31 -1.85
N ALA A 30 4.52 9.27 -1.62
CA ALA A 30 3.38 9.53 -2.51
C ALA A 30 3.79 9.77 -3.98
N ALA A 31 4.90 10.47 -4.19
CA ALA A 31 5.38 10.83 -5.53
C ALA A 31 5.76 9.63 -6.41
N SER A 32 6.05 8.46 -5.84
CA SER A 32 6.33 7.23 -6.62
C SER A 32 5.12 6.74 -7.41
N PHE A 33 3.93 7.13 -7.03
CA PHE A 33 2.70 6.80 -7.76
C PHE A 33 2.32 7.81 -8.86
N THR A 34 3.10 8.86 -9.08
CA THR A 34 2.73 9.91 -10.05
C THR A 34 2.47 9.34 -11.45
N ARG A 35 3.31 8.39 -11.91
CA ARG A 35 3.15 7.75 -13.22
C ARG A 35 1.91 6.84 -13.28
N THR A 36 1.58 6.14 -12.21
CA THR A 36 0.34 5.37 -12.11
C THR A 36 -0.87 6.29 -12.09
N ALA A 37 -0.86 7.32 -11.24
CA ALA A 37 -1.96 8.28 -11.13
C ALA A 37 -2.27 9.00 -12.44
N SER A 38 -1.25 9.31 -13.26
CA SER A 38 -1.45 9.95 -14.58
C SER A 38 -2.19 9.05 -15.59
N ARG A 39 -2.25 7.74 -15.33
CA ARG A 39 -2.94 6.73 -16.15
C ARG A 39 -4.36 6.43 -15.71
N LEU A 40 -4.85 7.12 -14.69
CA LEU A 40 -6.19 6.96 -14.11
C LEU A 40 -6.97 8.29 -14.20
N PRO A 41 -7.11 8.90 -15.41
CA PRO A 41 -7.74 10.21 -15.58
C PRO A 41 -9.24 10.19 -15.24
N GLU A 42 -9.84 9.01 -15.26
CA GLU A 42 -11.28 8.81 -15.02
C GLU A 42 -11.66 8.98 -13.55
N TRP A 43 -10.69 8.83 -12.60
CA TRP A 43 -10.98 8.84 -11.17
C TRP A 43 -10.23 9.92 -10.40
N ALA A 44 -10.75 10.22 -9.22
CA ALA A 44 -10.01 10.97 -8.22
C ALA A 44 -8.94 10.06 -7.61
N VAL A 45 -7.68 10.48 -7.67
CA VAL A 45 -6.55 9.73 -7.11
C VAL A 45 -5.89 10.54 -6.00
N VAL A 46 -5.75 9.92 -4.83
CA VAL A 46 -5.12 10.48 -3.63
C VAL A 46 -3.93 9.62 -3.27
N ALA A 47 -2.74 10.19 -3.23
CA ALA A 47 -1.56 9.57 -2.67
C ALA A 47 -1.03 10.43 -1.51
N TYR A 48 -0.52 9.83 -0.46
CA TYR A 48 -0.02 10.59 0.68
C TYR A 48 1.31 10.03 1.18
N ASP A 49 2.15 10.92 1.70
CA ASP A 49 3.34 10.48 2.43
C ASP A 49 2.89 9.93 3.78
N ARG A 50 3.13 8.65 4.04
CA ARG A 50 2.79 8.03 5.34
C ARG A 50 3.56 8.74 6.46
N ARG A 51 3.00 8.70 7.65
CA ARG A 51 3.60 9.28 8.85
C ARG A 51 5.07 8.88 9.00
N GLY A 52 5.93 9.85 9.31
CA GLY A 52 7.38 9.67 9.43
C GLY A 52 8.15 9.71 8.11
N TYR A 53 7.48 9.75 6.96
CA TYR A 53 8.11 9.79 5.64
C TYR A 53 7.96 11.16 4.99
N GLN A 54 9.00 11.59 4.29
CA GLN A 54 9.03 12.75 3.41
C GLN A 54 8.33 14.00 3.99
N GLY A 55 7.32 14.51 3.34
CA GLY A 55 6.55 15.68 3.77
C GLY A 55 5.71 15.45 5.03
N SER A 56 5.61 14.21 5.52
CA SER A 56 4.90 13.83 6.74
C SER A 56 5.81 13.49 7.91
N ARG A 57 7.13 13.77 7.83
CA ARG A 57 8.06 13.56 8.97
C ARG A 57 7.63 14.28 10.23
N GLY A 58 7.14 15.52 10.10
CA GLY A 58 6.65 16.32 11.23
C GLY A 58 5.43 15.73 11.95
N ALA A 59 4.75 14.74 11.38
CA ALA A 59 3.67 14.02 12.03
C ALA A 59 4.17 12.94 13.03
N GLY A 60 5.48 12.79 13.17
CA GLY A 60 6.13 11.77 13.98
C GLY A 60 6.16 10.39 13.31
N VAL A 61 6.79 9.42 13.97
CA VAL A 61 6.93 8.04 13.52
C VAL A 61 5.80 7.18 14.08
N ALA A 62 5.17 6.37 13.25
CA ALA A 62 4.20 5.38 13.69
C ALA A 62 4.93 4.20 14.33
N ARG A 63 4.57 3.85 15.58
CA ARG A 63 5.18 2.73 16.31
C ARG A 63 4.48 1.40 16.07
N ALA A 64 3.30 1.43 15.44
CA ALA A 64 2.51 0.25 15.10
C ALA A 64 1.76 0.46 13.77
N LEU A 65 1.45 -0.63 13.05
CA LEU A 65 0.66 -0.56 11.82
C LEU A 65 -0.73 0.06 12.06
N ALA A 66 -1.31 -0.13 13.24
CA ALA A 66 -2.61 0.45 13.62
C ALA A 66 -2.64 1.99 13.48
N THR A 67 -1.52 2.68 13.73
CA THR A 67 -1.44 4.14 13.51
C THR A 67 -1.57 4.50 12.03
N HIS A 68 -0.94 3.73 11.14
CA HIS A 68 -1.09 3.92 9.69
C HIS A 68 -2.50 3.56 9.20
N VAL A 69 -3.14 2.57 9.82
CA VAL A 69 -4.54 2.21 9.54
C VAL A 69 -5.48 3.35 9.89
N GLN A 70 -5.30 3.98 11.05
CA GLN A 70 -6.07 5.16 11.47
C GLN A 70 -5.89 6.33 10.49
N ASP A 71 -4.64 6.58 10.06
CA ASP A 71 -4.32 7.62 9.07
C ASP A 71 -5.01 7.34 7.72
N LEU A 72 -4.96 6.09 7.23
CA LEU A 72 -5.62 5.68 5.99
C LEU A 72 -7.15 5.82 6.09
N GLY A 73 -7.75 5.37 7.20
CA GLY A 73 -9.18 5.52 7.46
C GLY A 73 -9.63 6.99 7.49
N ALA A 74 -8.84 7.87 8.10
CA ALA A 74 -9.10 9.31 8.10
C ALA A 74 -9.08 9.91 6.69
N ILE A 75 -8.10 9.52 5.86
CA ILE A 75 -8.01 9.93 4.45
C ILE A 75 -9.20 9.39 3.65
N ALA A 76 -9.53 8.10 3.82
CA ALA A 76 -10.66 7.48 3.14
C ALA A 76 -11.97 8.22 3.44
N ARG A 77 -12.23 8.53 4.70
CA ARG A 77 -13.43 9.29 5.11
C ARG A 77 -13.43 10.72 4.56
N ALA A 78 -12.29 11.41 4.61
CA ALA A 78 -12.18 12.78 4.11
C ALA A 78 -12.50 12.89 2.61
N TYR A 79 -11.98 11.99 1.81
CA TYR A 79 -12.17 12.01 0.35
C TYR A 79 -13.40 11.22 -0.12
N GLY A 80 -13.80 10.19 0.60
CA GLY A 80 -15.07 9.47 0.39
C GLY A 80 -16.31 10.30 0.71
N GLY A 81 -16.14 11.39 1.46
CA GLY A 81 -17.23 12.33 1.75
C GLY A 81 -18.40 11.69 2.50
N ALA A 82 -18.13 11.04 3.63
CA ALA A 82 -19.12 10.36 4.48
C ALA A 82 -19.96 9.31 3.71
N GLY A 83 -19.30 8.47 2.92
CA GLY A 83 -19.93 7.38 2.16
C GLY A 83 -20.56 7.79 0.82
N ARG A 84 -20.42 9.05 0.42
CA ARG A 84 -20.97 9.53 -0.87
C ARG A 84 -20.18 9.09 -2.10
N ARG A 85 -18.94 8.63 -1.92
CA ARG A 85 -18.06 8.15 -2.99
C ARG A 85 -17.48 6.81 -2.57
N PRO A 86 -17.49 5.80 -3.45
CA PRO A 86 -16.77 4.55 -3.19
C PRO A 86 -15.27 4.83 -3.06
N VAL A 87 -14.62 4.23 -2.06
CA VAL A 87 -13.19 4.37 -1.82
C VAL A 87 -12.52 3.02 -2.05
N THR A 88 -11.52 3.01 -2.94
CA THR A 88 -10.61 1.87 -3.14
C THR A 88 -9.25 2.22 -2.60
N ALA A 89 -8.76 1.50 -1.59
CA ALA A 89 -7.39 1.64 -1.12
C ALA A 89 -6.47 0.67 -1.86
N VAL A 90 -5.38 1.19 -2.43
CA VAL A 90 -4.41 0.37 -3.18
C VAL A 90 -3.05 0.55 -2.53
N GLY A 91 -2.53 -0.51 -1.94
CA GLY A 91 -1.27 -0.50 -1.23
C GLY A 91 -0.17 -1.30 -1.93
N HIS A 92 1.04 -0.75 -1.91
CA HIS A 92 2.26 -1.43 -2.33
C HIS A 92 3.07 -1.87 -1.11
N SER A 93 3.54 -3.10 -1.09
CA SER A 93 4.41 -3.62 -0.01
C SER A 93 3.75 -3.41 1.37
N VAL A 94 4.43 -2.80 2.35
CA VAL A 94 3.86 -2.46 3.68
C VAL A 94 2.54 -1.69 3.55
N GLY A 95 2.42 -0.81 2.55
CA GLY A 95 1.16 -0.13 2.24
C GLY A 95 0.02 -1.09 1.90
N GLY A 96 0.33 -2.23 1.26
CA GLY A 96 -0.63 -3.31 1.00
C GLY A 96 -1.10 -4.00 2.28
N THR A 97 -0.18 -4.29 3.19
CA THR A 97 -0.52 -4.84 4.52
C THR A 97 -1.41 -3.87 5.30
N ILE A 98 -1.09 -2.56 5.26
CA ILE A 98 -1.89 -1.51 5.89
C ILE A 98 -3.30 -1.45 5.27
N ALA A 99 -3.43 -1.54 3.95
CA ALA A 99 -4.72 -1.50 3.27
C ALA A 99 -5.61 -2.70 3.65
N LEU A 100 -5.04 -3.92 3.70
CA LEU A 100 -5.75 -5.12 4.14
C LEU A 100 -6.18 -5.00 5.61
N MET A 101 -5.26 -4.58 6.49
CA MET A 101 -5.58 -4.36 7.91
C MET A 101 -6.66 -3.30 8.10
N ALA A 102 -6.63 -2.21 7.33
CA ALA A 102 -7.64 -1.15 7.38
C ALA A 102 -9.02 -1.65 6.97
N ALA A 103 -9.10 -2.49 5.92
CA ALA A 103 -10.34 -3.08 5.46
C ALA A 103 -10.95 -4.10 6.46
N VAL A 104 -10.11 -4.79 7.23
CA VAL A 104 -10.57 -5.65 8.35
C VAL A 104 -11.04 -4.80 9.53
N THR A 105 -10.31 -3.72 9.86
CA THR A 105 -10.59 -2.90 11.06
C THR A 105 -11.79 -1.97 10.89
N ASP A 106 -11.98 -1.41 9.69
CA ASP A 106 -13.04 -0.46 9.34
C ASP A 106 -13.58 -0.76 7.93
N PRO A 107 -14.32 -1.88 7.78
CA PRO A 107 -14.82 -2.32 6.47
C PRO A 107 -15.75 -1.28 5.81
N GLY A 108 -16.46 -0.47 6.60
CA GLY A 108 -17.35 0.57 6.08
C GLY A 108 -16.65 1.75 5.42
N ALA A 109 -15.34 1.90 5.60
CA ALA A 109 -14.56 2.97 4.98
C ALA A 109 -14.15 2.66 3.53
N PHE A 110 -14.24 1.40 3.09
CA PHE A 110 -13.71 0.95 1.81
C PHE A 110 -14.74 0.14 1.02
N SER A 111 -14.86 0.41 -0.27
CA SER A 111 -15.67 -0.39 -1.20
C SER A 111 -14.89 -1.57 -1.76
N SER A 112 -13.58 -1.44 -1.86
CA SER A 112 -12.63 -2.50 -2.22
C SER A 112 -11.22 -2.12 -1.78
N VAL A 113 -10.32 -3.11 -1.74
CA VAL A 113 -8.89 -2.87 -1.49
C VAL A 113 -8.03 -3.64 -2.48
N ALA A 114 -6.82 -3.14 -2.75
CA ALA A 114 -5.80 -3.92 -3.45
C ALA A 114 -4.48 -3.89 -2.68
N ALA A 115 -3.77 -5.01 -2.69
CA ALA A 115 -2.48 -5.16 -2.06
C ALA A 115 -1.48 -5.81 -3.03
N TYR A 116 -0.50 -5.04 -3.49
CA TYR A 116 0.59 -5.55 -4.29
C TYR A 116 1.76 -5.97 -3.41
N GLU A 117 2.04 -7.28 -3.40
CA GLU A 117 3.13 -7.91 -2.63
C GLU A 117 3.16 -7.49 -1.15
N PRO A 118 2.04 -7.61 -0.41
CA PRO A 118 2.00 -7.26 1.00
C PRO A 118 2.91 -8.19 1.81
N PRO A 119 3.85 -7.67 2.62
CA PRO A 119 4.65 -8.49 3.51
C PRO A 119 3.79 -9.00 4.68
N MET A 120 3.72 -10.32 4.83
CA MET A 120 3.06 -11.02 5.93
C MET A 120 3.99 -12.12 6.46
N PRO A 121 5.12 -11.78 7.09
CA PRO A 121 6.10 -12.78 7.52
C PRO A 121 5.56 -13.77 8.56
N TRP A 122 4.52 -13.40 9.31
CA TRP A 122 3.84 -14.30 10.25
C TRP A 122 3.14 -15.49 9.58
N LEU A 123 2.95 -15.49 8.26
CA LEU A 123 2.48 -16.65 7.50
C LEU A 123 3.59 -17.70 7.26
N GLY A 124 4.83 -17.42 7.66
CA GLY A 124 5.94 -18.38 7.61
C GLY A 124 6.61 -18.56 6.24
N PHE A 125 6.17 -17.85 5.18
CA PHE A 125 6.74 -18.01 3.83
C PHE A 125 8.08 -17.31 3.63
N ARG A 126 8.44 -16.41 4.52
CA ARG A 126 9.74 -15.74 4.51
C ARG A 126 10.66 -16.41 5.52
N ARG A 127 11.81 -16.92 5.05
CA ARG A 127 12.85 -17.39 5.97
C ARG A 127 13.39 -16.22 6.79
N SER A 128 13.61 -16.45 8.08
CA SER A 128 13.98 -15.45 9.08
C SER A 128 15.43 -14.97 9.03
N ASP A 129 16.13 -15.18 7.92
CA ASP A 129 17.56 -14.85 7.77
C ASP A 129 17.86 -13.34 7.72
N VAL A 130 16.86 -12.50 7.87
CA VAL A 130 17.06 -11.06 8.07
C VAL A 130 16.88 -10.72 9.55
N ALA A 131 17.77 -11.27 10.37
CA ALA A 131 18.11 -10.67 11.64
C ALA A 131 18.75 -9.32 11.34
N THR A 132 18.20 -8.21 11.80
CA THR A 132 18.88 -6.93 12.08
C THR A 132 18.01 -5.68 11.96
N ALA A 133 16.76 -5.72 12.35
CA ALA A 133 16.08 -4.46 12.67
C ALA A 133 15.41 -4.64 14.02
N GLY A 134 16.03 -4.14 15.03
CA GLY A 134 15.62 -4.25 16.44
C GLY A 134 16.80 -4.30 17.40
N GLU A 135 18.05 -4.24 16.91
CA GLU A 135 19.19 -4.06 17.78
C GLU A 135 19.23 -2.61 18.28
N PRO A 136 19.50 -2.39 19.58
CA PRO A 136 19.39 -1.06 20.22
C PRO A 136 20.34 0.02 19.66
N ASP A 137 21.32 -0.33 18.82
CA ASP A 137 22.33 0.59 18.29
C ASP A 137 22.26 0.76 16.75
N VAL A 138 21.12 0.50 16.12
CA VAL A 138 21.01 0.68 14.66
C VAL A 138 20.93 2.18 14.32
N ASP A 139 21.93 2.69 13.57
CA ASP A 139 21.81 3.96 12.89
C ASP A 139 20.64 3.90 11.86
N PRO A 140 19.51 4.60 12.12
CA PRO A 140 18.36 4.51 11.23
C PRO A 140 18.63 5.03 9.82
N GLY A 141 19.53 6.03 9.69
CA GLY A 141 19.91 6.58 8.40
C GLY A 141 20.72 5.58 7.57
N GLY A 142 21.66 4.91 8.20
CA GLY A 142 22.43 3.82 7.59
C GLY A 142 21.55 2.63 7.22
N GLU A 143 20.54 2.28 8.05
CA GLU A 143 19.58 1.23 7.69
C GLU A 143 18.74 1.61 6.47
N ALA A 144 18.32 2.87 6.34
CA ALA A 144 17.62 3.35 5.16
C ALA A 144 18.47 3.21 3.88
N GLU A 145 19.78 3.50 3.95
CA GLU A 145 20.70 3.28 2.84
C GLU A 145 20.82 1.80 2.49
N ARG A 146 21.08 0.93 3.50
CA ARG A 146 21.19 -0.52 3.31
C ARG A 146 19.91 -1.11 2.70
N PHE A 147 18.74 -0.69 3.21
CA PHE A 147 17.44 -1.10 2.68
C PHE A 147 17.26 -0.67 1.23
N PHE A 148 17.55 0.59 0.91
CA PHE A 148 17.43 1.09 -0.47
C PHE A 148 18.33 0.31 -1.44
N ARG A 149 19.60 0.10 -1.07
CA ARG A 149 20.56 -0.66 -1.87
C ARG A 149 20.11 -2.10 -2.11
N ARG A 150 19.57 -2.75 -1.07
CA ARG A 150 19.02 -4.12 -1.18
C ARG A 150 17.81 -4.20 -2.12
N MET A 151 16.93 -3.20 -2.10
CA MET A 151 15.69 -3.19 -2.88
C MET A 151 15.87 -2.68 -4.32
N MET A 152 16.74 -1.71 -4.52
CA MET A 152 16.89 -0.97 -5.77
C MET A 152 18.27 -1.14 -6.44
N GLY A 153 19.22 -1.70 -5.70
CA GLY A 153 20.60 -1.89 -6.14
C GLY A 153 21.52 -0.70 -5.88
N ASP A 154 22.83 -0.99 -5.77
CA ASP A 154 23.87 0.01 -5.51
C ASP A 154 23.94 1.10 -6.58
N ALA A 155 23.78 0.71 -7.84
CA ALA A 155 23.79 1.67 -8.95
C ALA A 155 22.63 2.69 -8.85
N ALA A 156 21.46 2.29 -8.35
CA ALA A 156 20.34 3.20 -8.14
C ALA A 156 20.63 4.20 -7.01
N TRP A 157 21.27 3.73 -5.93
CA TRP A 157 21.71 4.62 -4.85
C TRP A 157 22.78 5.62 -5.31
N ALA A 158 23.77 5.17 -6.06
CA ALA A 158 24.85 6.02 -6.58
C ALA A 158 24.33 7.13 -7.51
N ARG A 159 23.26 6.86 -8.28
CA ARG A 159 22.60 7.85 -9.15
C ARG A 159 21.77 8.88 -8.40
N LEU A 160 21.40 8.64 -7.14
CA LEU A 160 20.68 9.65 -6.37
C LEU A 160 21.59 10.87 -6.10
N PRO A 161 21.10 12.10 -6.35
CA PRO A 161 21.80 13.30 -5.91
C PRO A 161 21.82 13.36 -4.37
N GLU A 162 22.81 14.08 -3.80
CA GLU A 162 22.99 14.11 -2.33
C GLU A 162 21.72 14.53 -1.56
N PRO A 163 20.92 15.53 -1.99
CA PRO A 163 19.66 15.82 -1.32
C PRO A 163 18.68 14.62 -1.30
N GLY A 164 18.72 13.79 -2.33
CA GLY A 164 17.94 12.56 -2.42
C GLY A 164 18.38 11.50 -1.41
N ARG A 165 19.70 11.29 -1.26
CA ARG A 165 20.28 10.37 -0.27
C ARG A 165 20.01 10.84 1.15
N THR A 166 20.26 12.12 1.44
CA THR A 166 19.96 12.74 2.73
C THR A 166 18.48 12.57 3.09
N SER A 167 17.59 12.83 2.14
CA SER A 167 16.15 12.65 2.34
C SER A 167 15.79 11.18 2.65
N ARG A 168 16.42 10.20 1.99
CA ARG A 168 16.19 8.77 2.27
C ARG A 168 16.70 8.37 3.66
N ARG A 169 17.88 8.84 4.05
CA ARG A 169 18.41 8.61 5.40
C ARG A 169 17.53 9.21 6.48
N ALA A 170 16.96 10.38 6.25
CA ALA A 170 16.04 11.04 7.17
C ALA A 170 14.69 10.29 7.35
N ASP A 171 14.32 9.41 6.42
CA ASP A 171 13.16 8.51 6.53
C ASP A 171 13.50 7.23 7.34
N GLY A 172 14.74 7.05 7.75
CA GLY A 172 15.25 5.87 8.46
C GLY A 172 14.49 5.50 9.73
N PRO A 173 14.17 6.45 10.63
CA PRO A 173 13.38 6.14 11.83
C PRO A 173 12.01 5.52 11.52
N ALA A 174 11.32 5.99 10.47
CA ALA A 174 10.06 5.41 10.04
C ALA A 174 10.24 4.02 9.43
N LEU A 175 11.29 3.82 8.63
CA LEU A 175 11.64 2.51 8.08
C LEU A 175 11.88 1.48 9.18
N VAL A 176 12.73 1.80 10.17
CA VAL A 176 13.05 0.88 11.27
C VAL A 176 11.79 0.50 12.03
N SER A 177 10.91 1.48 12.29
CA SER A 177 9.62 1.22 12.94
C SER A 177 8.68 0.33 12.11
N ASP A 178 8.55 0.58 10.80
CA ASP A 178 7.76 -0.27 9.90
C ASP A 178 8.28 -1.72 9.91
N LEU A 179 9.59 -1.89 9.79
CA LEU A 179 10.21 -3.21 9.77
C LEU A 179 10.02 -3.96 11.10
N ALA A 180 10.09 -3.26 12.22
CA ALA A 180 9.80 -3.83 13.54
C ALA A 180 8.33 -4.25 13.65
N ALA A 181 7.40 -3.39 13.22
CA ALA A 181 5.97 -3.64 13.31
C ALA A 181 5.51 -4.84 12.48
N ILE A 182 6.12 -5.09 11.30
CA ILE A 182 5.76 -6.25 10.46
C ILE A 182 6.46 -7.55 10.85
N ARG A 183 7.51 -7.50 11.68
CA ARG A 183 8.24 -8.71 12.15
C ARG A 183 7.62 -9.33 13.40
N GLY A 184 6.74 -8.62 14.07
CA GLY A 184 6.01 -9.10 15.24
C GLY A 184 4.99 -10.19 14.92
N PRO A 185 4.20 -10.60 15.92
CA PRO A 185 3.06 -11.48 15.69
C PRO A 185 2.05 -10.85 14.74
N ALA A 186 1.15 -11.65 14.17
CA ALA A 186 0.12 -11.18 13.27
C ALA A 186 -0.65 -10.00 13.89
N PRO A 187 -0.62 -8.80 13.31
CA PRO A 187 -1.25 -7.61 13.90
C PRO A 187 -2.77 -7.60 13.69
N PHE A 188 -3.30 -8.48 12.85
CA PHE A 188 -4.72 -8.65 12.55
C PHE A 188 -4.97 -10.05 11.97
N ASP A 189 -6.21 -10.50 12.06
CA ASP A 189 -6.67 -11.70 11.39
C ASP A 189 -7.17 -11.36 9.98
N VAL A 190 -6.38 -11.69 8.96
CA VAL A 190 -6.73 -11.41 7.57
C VAL A 190 -7.91 -12.27 7.07
N THR A 191 -8.23 -13.38 7.74
CA THR A 191 -9.38 -14.24 7.36
C THR A 191 -10.71 -13.57 7.67
N ALA A 192 -10.73 -12.55 8.53
CA ALA A 192 -11.89 -11.72 8.82
C ALA A 192 -12.18 -10.65 7.75
N LEU A 193 -11.41 -10.61 6.65
CA LEU A 193 -11.62 -9.65 5.57
C LEU A 193 -12.94 -9.93 4.84
N ALA A 194 -13.86 -8.97 4.91
CA ALA A 194 -15.18 -9.04 4.24
C ALA A 194 -15.26 -8.09 3.02
N VAL A 195 -14.38 -7.10 2.95
CA VAL A 195 -14.32 -6.15 1.82
C VAL A 195 -13.69 -6.84 0.61
N PRO A 196 -14.27 -6.73 -0.61
CA PRO A 196 -13.66 -7.26 -1.82
C PRO A 196 -12.21 -6.81 -1.97
N ALA A 197 -11.30 -7.75 -2.15
CA ALA A 197 -9.88 -7.48 -2.18
C ALA A 197 -9.18 -8.09 -3.40
N LEU A 198 -8.27 -7.34 -4.00
CA LEU A 198 -7.37 -7.82 -5.03
C LEU A 198 -5.97 -7.96 -4.44
N VAL A 199 -5.45 -9.17 -4.34
CA VAL A 199 -4.05 -9.38 -3.96
C VAL A 199 -3.26 -9.70 -5.22
N ALA A 200 -2.17 -8.97 -5.41
CA ALA A 200 -1.36 -9.15 -6.60
C ALA A 200 0.12 -9.35 -6.27
N CYS A 201 0.80 -10.03 -7.18
CA CYS A 201 2.25 -10.22 -7.13
C CYS A 201 2.87 -10.07 -8.53
N GLY A 202 4.17 -9.87 -8.57
CA GLY A 202 4.93 -9.91 -9.81
C GLY A 202 5.12 -11.32 -10.34
N GLY A 203 5.70 -11.39 -11.53
CA GLY A 203 6.05 -12.64 -12.19
C GLY A 203 7.25 -13.36 -11.55
N PRO A 204 7.94 -14.23 -12.32
CA PRO A 204 9.07 -15.02 -11.81
C PRO A 204 10.23 -14.22 -11.22
N ALA A 205 10.38 -12.95 -11.63
CA ALA A 205 11.44 -12.06 -11.12
C ALA A 205 11.20 -11.56 -9.69
N THR A 206 9.98 -11.75 -9.15
CA THR A 206 9.70 -11.36 -7.77
C THR A 206 10.18 -12.40 -6.76
N MET A 207 10.37 -11.97 -5.51
CA MET A 207 10.80 -12.86 -4.44
C MET A 207 9.74 -13.94 -4.17
N PRO A 208 10.13 -15.23 -4.03
CA PRO A 208 9.19 -16.35 -3.91
C PRO A 208 8.14 -16.18 -2.81
N HIS A 209 8.52 -15.60 -1.66
CA HIS A 209 7.60 -15.42 -0.53
C HIS A 209 6.44 -14.47 -0.85
N HIS A 210 6.58 -13.48 -1.75
CA HIS A 210 5.47 -12.62 -2.17
C HIS A 210 4.42 -13.40 -2.94
N ARG A 211 4.84 -14.28 -3.84
CA ARG A 211 3.94 -15.15 -4.61
C ARG A 211 3.24 -16.17 -3.70
N LEU A 212 3.97 -16.74 -2.74
CA LEU A 212 3.40 -17.67 -1.76
C LEU A 212 2.36 -16.97 -0.87
N THR A 213 2.67 -15.77 -0.38
CA THR A 213 1.71 -14.95 0.38
C THR A 213 0.45 -14.65 -0.42
N ALA A 214 0.60 -14.20 -1.68
CA ALA A 214 -0.55 -13.86 -2.53
C ALA A 214 -1.45 -15.08 -2.81
N ARG A 215 -0.86 -16.23 -3.12
CA ARG A 215 -1.59 -17.49 -3.34
C ARG A 215 -2.26 -17.99 -2.08
N TRP A 216 -1.60 -17.89 -0.94
CA TRP A 216 -2.20 -18.29 0.34
C TRP A 216 -3.43 -17.43 0.66
N LEU A 217 -3.32 -16.12 0.49
CA LEU A 217 -4.45 -15.20 0.71
C LEU A 217 -5.63 -15.55 -0.18
N ALA A 218 -5.41 -15.77 -1.47
CA ALA A 218 -6.47 -16.14 -2.40
C ALA A 218 -7.11 -17.50 -2.09
N ALA A 219 -6.35 -18.43 -1.52
CA ALA A 219 -6.86 -19.77 -1.17
C ALA A 219 -7.58 -19.82 0.18
N ASN A 220 -7.30 -18.87 1.09
CA ASN A 220 -7.79 -18.96 2.48
C ASN A 220 -8.72 -17.79 2.88
N VAL A 221 -8.87 -16.78 2.03
CA VAL A 221 -9.70 -15.60 2.32
C VAL A 221 -10.71 -15.39 1.20
N GLY A 222 -11.98 -15.70 1.48
CA GLY A 222 -13.02 -15.74 0.45
C GLY A 222 -13.29 -14.43 -0.30
N ALA A 223 -12.95 -13.29 0.29
CA ALA A 223 -13.08 -11.97 -0.35
C ALA A 223 -11.89 -11.62 -1.26
N VAL A 224 -10.86 -12.47 -1.36
CA VAL A 224 -9.62 -12.18 -2.09
C VAL A 224 -9.63 -12.78 -3.50
N HIS A 225 -9.37 -11.93 -4.48
CA HIS A 225 -9.04 -12.28 -5.85
C HIS A 225 -7.52 -12.17 -6.05
N LEU A 226 -6.95 -13.07 -6.84
CA LEU A 226 -5.50 -13.07 -7.16
C LEU A 226 -5.27 -12.49 -8.55
N SER A 227 -4.32 -11.57 -8.66
CA SER A 227 -3.80 -11.07 -9.94
C SER A 227 -2.28 -11.23 -10.01
N GLU A 228 -1.74 -11.46 -11.19
CA GLU A 228 -0.29 -11.52 -11.41
C GLU A 228 0.08 -10.48 -12.48
N LEU A 229 1.15 -9.72 -12.24
CA LEU A 229 1.70 -8.77 -13.20
C LEU A 229 2.92 -9.41 -13.89
N PRO A 230 2.75 -10.02 -15.07
CA PRO A 230 3.85 -10.66 -15.76
C PRO A 230 5.00 -9.67 -16.06
N GLY A 231 6.24 -10.13 -15.88
CA GLY A 231 7.43 -9.30 -16.09
C GLY A 231 7.72 -8.26 -14.99
N ALA A 232 6.78 -7.99 -14.10
CA ALA A 232 6.99 -7.08 -12.98
C ALA A 232 7.69 -7.78 -11.81
N ALA A 233 8.41 -7.00 -11.02
CA ALA A 233 8.97 -7.38 -9.73
C ALA A 233 8.40 -6.45 -8.65
N HIS A 234 9.00 -6.44 -7.44
CA HIS A 234 8.48 -5.70 -6.29
C HIS A 234 8.18 -4.21 -6.56
N GLY A 235 8.96 -3.53 -7.39
CA GLY A 235 8.76 -2.12 -7.74
C GLY A 235 7.81 -1.86 -8.92
N ALA A 236 6.77 -2.67 -9.14
CA ALA A 236 5.88 -2.60 -10.31
C ALA A 236 5.26 -1.21 -10.54
N HIS A 237 4.86 -0.49 -9.48
CA HIS A 237 4.29 0.87 -9.58
C HIS A 237 5.26 1.89 -10.19
N LEU A 238 6.57 1.62 -10.14
CA LEU A 238 7.62 2.44 -10.75
C LEU A 238 7.99 1.95 -12.15
N SER A 239 8.20 0.63 -12.31
CA SER A 239 8.72 0.03 -13.54
C SER A 239 7.63 -0.29 -14.56
N HIS A 240 6.42 -0.63 -14.13
CA HIS A 240 5.28 -1.05 -14.95
C HIS A 240 4.01 -0.25 -14.61
N PRO A 241 4.05 1.10 -14.71
CA PRO A 241 2.94 1.94 -14.25
C PRO A 241 1.62 1.70 -15.02
N ASP A 242 1.68 1.21 -16.26
CA ASP A 242 0.48 0.85 -17.04
C ASP A 242 -0.18 -0.41 -16.47
N ALA A 243 0.60 -1.45 -16.21
CA ALA A 243 0.11 -2.69 -15.58
C ALA A 243 -0.39 -2.43 -14.17
N PHE A 244 0.30 -1.57 -13.40
CA PHE A 244 -0.16 -1.20 -12.07
C PHE A 244 -1.46 -0.38 -12.10
N ALA A 245 -1.66 0.48 -13.11
CA ALA A 245 -2.93 1.18 -13.31
C ALA A 245 -4.05 0.23 -13.73
N ALA A 246 -3.76 -0.81 -14.52
CA ALA A 246 -4.73 -1.86 -14.83
C ALA A 246 -5.17 -2.62 -13.57
N LEU A 247 -4.22 -2.98 -12.69
CA LEU A 247 -4.51 -3.57 -11.37
C LEU A 247 -5.43 -2.66 -10.52
N VAL A 248 -5.20 -1.34 -10.54
CA VAL A 248 -6.08 -0.40 -9.84
C VAL A 248 -7.50 -0.43 -10.41
N ARG A 249 -7.65 -0.52 -11.75
CA ARG A 249 -8.98 -0.64 -12.39
C ARG A 249 -9.69 -1.93 -12.02
N GLU A 250 -8.96 -3.04 -11.98
CA GLU A 250 -9.47 -4.33 -11.53
C GLU A 250 -9.99 -4.24 -10.08
N ALA A 251 -9.21 -3.64 -9.18
CA ALA A 251 -9.63 -3.44 -7.79
C ALA A 251 -10.87 -2.56 -7.64
N VAL A 252 -10.98 -1.48 -8.42
CA VAL A 252 -12.18 -0.63 -8.42
C VAL A 252 -13.40 -1.39 -8.96
N ALA A 253 -13.22 -2.23 -9.98
CA ALA A 253 -14.30 -3.01 -10.55
C ALA A 253 -14.88 -4.04 -9.55
N LEU A 254 -14.08 -4.56 -8.63
CA LEU A 254 -14.57 -5.47 -7.57
C LEU A 254 -15.60 -4.80 -6.66
N ALA A 255 -15.53 -3.48 -6.46
CA ALA A 255 -16.51 -2.72 -5.68
C ALA A 255 -17.92 -2.72 -6.30
N SER A 256 -18.02 -3.00 -7.61
CA SER A 256 -19.26 -2.98 -8.38
C SER A 256 -19.83 -4.39 -8.66
N GLY A 257 -19.22 -5.45 -8.11
CA GLY A 257 -19.63 -6.85 -8.30
C GLY A 257 -21.00 -7.19 -7.69
N PRO A 258 -21.59 -8.37 -8.00
CA PRO A 258 -22.96 -8.73 -7.63
C PRO A 258 -23.27 -8.73 -6.13
N ALA A 259 -22.29 -8.70 -5.24
CA ALA A 259 -22.49 -8.57 -3.80
C ALA A 259 -22.93 -7.14 -3.38
N ALA A 260 -22.66 -6.11 -4.18
CA ALA A 260 -23.10 -4.74 -3.89
C ALA A 260 -24.59 -4.50 -4.19
N ALA A 261 -25.24 -5.40 -4.92
CA ALA A 261 -26.66 -5.30 -5.28
C ALA A 261 -27.64 -5.85 -4.22
N ALA A 262 -27.13 -6.47 -3.14
CA ALA A 262 -27.97 -7.14 -2.12
C ALA A 262 -28.44 -6.22 -0.97
N GLY A 263 -28.17 -4.92 -1.03
CA GLY A 263 -28.55 -3.91 -0.03
C GLY A 263 -29.77 -3.04 -0.41
N GLY A 264 -30.67 -3.51 -1.24
CA GLY A 264 -31.95 -2.85 -1.48
C GLY A 264 -32.90 -3.05 -0.28
N PRO A 265 -33.73 -2.04 0.08
CA PRO A 265 -34.67 -2.18 1.19
C PRO A 265 -35.67 -3.28 0.89
N VAL A 266 -35.78 -4.21 1.85
CA VAL A 266 -36.89 -5.17 1.89
C VAL A 266 -38.15 -4.39 2.19
N PRO A 267 -39.25 -4.61 1.46
CA PRO A 267 -40.53 -3.90 1.64
C PRO A 267 -41.15 -4.17 3.00
#